data_1cc788e6b0647c4d1fd6788210fc0260
#
_entry.id   1cc788e6b0647c4d1fd6788210fc0260
#
_cell.length_a   1.000
_cell.length_b   1.000
_cell.length_c   1.000
_cell.angle_alpha   90.00
_cell.angle_beta   90.00
_cell.angle_gamma   90.00
#
_symmetry.space_group_name_H-M   'P 1'
#
loop_
_entity.id
_entity.type
_entity.pdbx_description
1 polymer ?
#
loop_
_entity_poly.entity_id
_entity_poly.type
_entity_poly.pdbx_seq_one_letter_code
_entity_poly.pdbx_strand_id
1 'polypeptide(L)'
;YLSGTDLSGAILDGTAMAGADLRHANLRGAMCRGTRFGTSQLDMADFRGADLEAAALDCVESIRGADFSLCRGLDQQLETLLNRGALELDQWNPLTRSSTRTSLESLKAKNGSENQN
;
A
#
# COMPACT_ATOMS: atom_id res chain seq x y z
N TYR A 1 11.61 -11.20 6.94
CA TYR A 1 12.70 -10.26 6.72
C TYR A 1 12.92 -10.05 5.21
N LEU A 2 12.14 -9.13 4.65
CA LEU A 2 12.02 -8.96 3.21
C LEU A 2 12.37 -7.53 2.76
N SER A 3 13.12 -6.80 3.58
CA SER A 3 13.50 -5.42 3.27
C SER A 3 14.25 -5.37 1.93
N GLY A 4 13.80 -4.48 1.04
CA GLY A 4 14.44 -4.29 -0.26
C GLY A 4 14.23 -5.42 -1.24
N THR A 5 13.41 -6.41 -0.93
CA THR A 5 13.19 -7.57 -1.79
C THR A 5 12.33 -7.20 -3.01
N ASP A 6 12.64 -7.79 -4.14
CA ASP A 6 11.83 -7.66 -5.35
C ASP A 6 10.74 -8.72 -5.35
N LEU A 7 9.51 -8.32 -5.05
CA LEU A 7 8.33 -9.17 -5.07
C LEU A 7 7.36 -8.72 -6.15
N SER A 8 7.85 -7.99 -7.16
CA SER A 8 7.00 -7.50 -8.23
C SER A 8 6.34 -8.67 -8.96
N GLY A 9 5.02 -8.56 -9.15
CA GLY A 9 4.24 -9.60 -9.81
C GLY A 9 4.08 -10.89 -9.01
N ALA A 10 4.58 -10.96 -7.77
CA ALA A 10 4.49 -12.17 -6.96
C ALA A 10 3.04 -12.47 -6.59
N ILE A 11 2.75 -13.75 -6.38
CA ILE A 11 1.44 -14.19 -5.92
C ILE A 11 1.54 -14.48 -4.42
N LEU A 12 0.93 -13.59 -3.64
CA LEU A 12 0.99 -13.63 -2.18
C LEU A 12 -0.40 -13.78 -1.57
N ASP A 13 -1.37 -14.25 -2.35
CA ASP A 13 -2.75 -14.37 -1.90
C ASP A 13 -2.82 -15.22 -0.63
N GLY A 14 -3.49 -14.68 0.40
CA GLY A 14 -3.70 -15.39 1.66
C GLY A 14 -2.44 -15.60 2.49
N THR A 15 -1.30 -15.07 2.08
CA THR A 15 -0.04 -15.29 2.78
C THR A 15 -0.02 -14.57 4.12
N ALA A 16 0.57 -15.20 5.13
CA ALA A 16 0.75 -14.60 6.45
C ALA A 16 2.05 -13.77 6.43
N MET A 17 1.87 -12.45 6.57
CA MET A 17 2.99 -11.51 6.57
C MET A 17 2.99 -10.63 7.82
N ALA A 18 2.30 -11.07 8.87
CA ALA A 18 2.27 -10.30 10.12
C ALA A 18 3.68 -10.14 10.68
N GLY A 19 4.02 -8.92 11.03
CA GLY A 19 5.35 -8.61 11.59
C GLY A 19 6.48 -8.60 10.57
N ALA A 20 6.19 -8.79 9.28
CA ALA A 20 7.23 -8.82 8.26
C ALA A 20 7.86 -7.44 8.08
N ASP A 21 9.16 -7.43 7.81
CA ASP A 21 9.88 -6.22 7.42
C ASP A 21 9.86 -6.14 5.90
N LEU A 22 8.98 -5.27 5.37
CA LEU A 22 8.85 -5.06 3.94
C LEU A 22 9.30 -3.66 3.53
N ARG A 23 10.11 -3.04 4.36
CA ARG A 23 10.61 -1.70 4.05
C ARG A 23 11.38 -1.73 2.74
N HIS A 24 11.08 -0.76 1.87
CA HIS A 24 11.71 -0.64 0.55
C HIS A 24 11.47 -1.83 -0.38
N ALA A 25 10.54 -2.72 -0.05
CA ALA A 25 10.25 -3.86 -0.92
C ALA A 25 9.52 -3.37 -2.19
N ASN A 26 9.77 -4.06 -3.29
CA ASN A 26 9.09 -3.80 -4.55
C ASN A 26 7.95 -4.80 -4.69
N LEU A 27 6.70 -4.31 -4.55
CA LEU A 27 5.49 -5.14 -4.67
C LEU A 27 4.64 -4.69 -5.86
N ARG A 28 5.27 -4.09 -6.86
CA ARG A 28 4.55 -3.59 -8.03
C ARG A 28 3.82 -4.74 -8.73
N GLY A 29 2.51 -4.55 -8.92
CA GLY A 29 1.70 -5.55 -9.60
C GLY A 29 1.55 -6.86 -8.86
N ALA A 30 1.94 -6.92 -7.58
CA ALA A 30 1.82 -8.15 -6.81
C ALA A 30 0.36 -8.48 -6.54
N MET A 31 0.06 -9.77 -6.48
CA MET A 31 -1.26 -10.25 -6.10
C MET A 31 -1.26 -10.50 -4.60
N CYS A 32 -1.92 -9.60 -3.86
CA CYS A 32 -1.91 -9.65 -2.40
C CYS A 32 -3.32 -9.80 -1.83
N ARG A 33 -4.17 -10.55 -2.52
CA ARG A 33 -5.57 -10.71 -2.12
C ARG A 33 -5.64 -11.52 -0.85
N GLY A 34 -6.25 -10.94 0.18
CA GLY A 34 -6.36 -11.60 1.47
C GLY A 34 -5.05 -11.77 2.21
N THR A 35 -3.98 -11.14 1.76
CA THR A 35 -2.69 -11.18 2.45
C THR A 35 -2.84 -10.53 3.84
N ARG A 36 -2.32 -11.21 4.86
CA ARG A 36 -2.40 -10.73 6.23
C ARG A 36 -1.12 -9.98 6.59
N PHE A 37 -1.16 -8.66 6.49
CA PHE A 37 0.01 -7.82 6.78
C PHE A 37 0.18 -7.54 8.28
N GLY A 38 -0.91 -7.61 9.05
CA GLY A 38 -0.83 -7.46 10.51
C GLY A 38 -0.03 -6.24 10.93
N THR A 39 1.03 -6.46 11.68
CA THR A 39 1.91 -5.42 12.22
C THR A 39 3.17 -5.24 11.38
N SER A 40 3.12 -5.53 10.09
CA SER A 40 4.29 -5.41 9.23
C SER A 40 4.71 -3.94 9.05
N GLN A 41 5.95 -3.75 8.62
CA GLN A 41 6.51 -2.43 8.30
C GLN A 41 6.55 -2.29 6.79
N LEU A 42 5.86 -1.27 6.27
CA LEU A 42 5.74 -1.04 4.84
C LEU A 42 6.41 0.25 4.39
N ASP A 43 7.29 0.81 5.22
CA ASP A 43 7.94 2.07 4.92
C ASP A 43 8.63 2.02 3.54
N MET A 44 8.32 2.99 2.70
CA MET A 44 8.94 3.14 1.38
C MET A 44 8.69 1.96 0.44
N ALA A 45 7.75 1.08 0.75
CA ALA A 45 7.40 -0.02 -0.14
C ALA A 45 6.66 0.50 -1.37
N ASP A 46 6.89 -0.16 -2.50
CA ASP A 46 6.25 0.22 -3.76
C ASP A 46 5.15 -0.78 -4.07
N PHE A 47 3.89 -0.37 -3.86
CA PHE A 47 2.71 -1.19 -4.13
C PHE A 47 2.00 -0.80 -5.42
N ARG A 48 2.63 -0.03 -6.30
CA ARG A 48 1.95 0.47 -7.49
C ARG A 48 1.35 -0.67 -8.32
N GLY A 49 0.04 -0.59 -8.55
CA GLY A 49 -0.67 -1.58 -9.34
C GLY A 49 -0.92 -2.91 -8.66
N ALA A 50 -0.61 -3.04 -7.37
CA ALA A 50 -0.86 -4.28 -6.64
C ALA A 50 -2.35 -4.47 -6.40
N ASP A 51 -2.77 -5.74 -6.30
CA ASP A 51 -4.15 -6.09 -5.94
C ASP A 51 -4.18 -6.37 -4.44
N LEU A 52 -4.81 -5.48 -3.68
CA LEU A 52 -4.89 -5.54 -2.24
C LEU A 52 -6.30 -5.87 -1.74
N GLU A 53 -7.11 -6.48 -2.59
CA GLU A 53 -8.48 -6.87 -2.22
C GLU A 53 -8.45 -7.75 -0.98
N ALA A 54 -9.23 -7.38 0.02
CA ALA A 54 -9.33 -8.11 1.30
C ALA A 54 -8.02 -8.21 2.08
N ALA A 55 -6.96 -7.50 1.67
CA ALA A 55 -5.72 -7.42 2.45
C ALA A 55 -5.92 -6.38 3.54
N ALA A 56 -5.70 -6.78 4.80
CA ALA A 56 -5.91 -5.88 5.93
C ALA A 56 -4.65 -5.06 6.18
N LEU A 57 -4.75 -3.74 6.02
CA LEU A 57 -3.65 -2.80 6.24
C LEU A 57 -3.87 -1.89 7.44
N ASP A 58 -4.98 -2.06 8.15
CA ASP A 58 -5.34 -1.16 9.23
C ASP A 58 -4.39 -1.24 10.43
N CYS A 59 -3.80 -2.40 10.67
CA CYS A 59 -2.91 -2.64 11.80
C CYS A 59 -1.43 -2.66 11.45
N VAL A 60 -1.06 -2.29 10.21
CA VAL A 60 0.37 -2.25 9.86
C VAL A 60 1.07 -1.19 10.70
N GLU A 61 2.32 -1.45 11.03
CA GLU A 61 3.08 -0.57 11.91
C GLU A 61 3.33 0.78 11.25
N SER A 62 3.66 0.80 9.96
CA SER A 62 3.93 2.05 9.26
C SER A 62 3.74 1.88 7.76
N ILE A 63 3.19 2.92 7.12
CA ILE A 63 3.12 3.03 5.67
C ILE A 63 3.91 4.23 5.17
N ARG A 64 4.81 4.75 5.99
CA ARG A 64 5.55 5.97 5.70
C ARG A 64 6.29 5.87 4.37
N GLY A 65 5.94 6.73 3.42
CA GLY A 65 6.58 6.75 2.11
C GLY A 65 6.17 5.62 1.17
N ALA A 66 5.25 4.75 1.58
CA ALA A 66 4.74 3.71 0.69
C ALA A 66 3.90 4.34 -0.43
N ASP A 67 3.94 3.74 -1.62
CA ASP A 67 3.20 4.22 -2.78
C ASP A 67 2.12 3.21 -3.15
N PHE A 68 0.87 3.65 -3.09
CA PHE A 68 -0.30 2.81 -3.38
C PHE A 68 -0.99 3.19 -4.69
N SER A 69 -0.32 3.95 -5.55
CA SER A 69 -0.92 4.38 -6.82
C SER A 69 -1.36 3.16 -7.64
N LEU A 70 -2.51 3.28 -8.27
CA LEU A 70 -3.06 2.24 -9.14
C LEU A 70 -3.37 0.92 -8.41
N CYS A 71 -3.33 0.89 -7.08
CA CYS A 71 -3.74 -0.29 -6.33
C CYS A 71 -5.22 -0.56 -6.51
N ARG A 72 -5.61 -1.83 -6.39
CA ARG A 72 -7.00 -2.26 -6.43
C ARG A 72 -7.40 -2.80 -5.08
N GLY A 73 -8.68 -2.64 -4.75
CA GLY A 73 -9.25 -3.27 -3.57
C GLY A 73 -9.05 -2.54 -2.27
N LEU A 74 -8.61 -1.26 -2.30
CA LEU A 74 -8.41 -0.49 -1.08
C LEU A 74 -9.61 0.38 -0.70
N ASP A 75 -10.71 0.31 -1.43
CA ASP A 75 -11.83 1.24 -1.26
C ASP A 75 -12.32 1.30 0.18
N GLN A 76 -12.47 0.15 0.82
CA GLN A 76 -13.03 0.08 2.17
C GLN A 76 -12.06 0.54 3.25
N GLN A 77 -10.77 0.55 2.96
CA GLN A 77 -9.74 0.94 3.93
C GLN A 77 -9.20 2.34 3.67
N LEU A 78 -9.61 2.97 2.59
CA LEU A 78 -8.97 4.21 2.13
C LEU A 78 -9.02 5.31 3.19
N GLU A 79 -10.19 5.51 3.80
CA GLU A 79 -10.33 6.54 4.84
C GLU A 79 -9.47 6.23 6.05
N THR A 80 -9.43 4.95 6.46
CA THR A 80 -8.59 4.54 7.59
C THR A 80 -7.13 4.84 7.31
N LEU A 81 -6.66 4.54 6.10
CA LEU A 81 -5.28 4.80 5.75
C LEU A 81 -4.99 6.29 5.67
N LEU A 82 -5.94 7.09 5.17
CA LEU A 82 -5.77 8.54 5.08
C LEU A 82 -5.86 9.24 6.44
N ASN A 83 -6.28 8.53 7.47
CA ASN A 83 -6.31 9.06 8.83
C ASN A 83 -5.01 8.80 9.60
N ARG A 84 -4.05 8.12 9.00
CA ARG A 84 -2.74 7.97 9.63
C ARG A 84 -2.03 9.32 9.59
N GLY A 85 -1.18 9.60 10.54
CA GLY A 85 -0.63 10.94 10.72
C GLY A 85 0.22 11.45 9.55
N ALA A 86 0.43 12.75 9.51
CA ALA A 86 1.18 13.41 8.45
C ALA A 86 2.62 12.91 8.33
N LEU A 87 3.22 12.44 9.43
CA LEU A 87 4.58 11.89 9.38
C LEU A 87 4.68 10.72 8.42
N GLU A 88 3.63 9.91 8.34
CA GLU A 88 3.60 8.80 7.38
C GLU A 88 3.14 9.26 6.01
N LEU A 89 2.03 10.01 5.97
CA LEU A 89 1.36 10.32 4.71
C LEU A 89 2.13 11.30 3.85
N ASP A 90 2.85 12.22 4.46
CA ASP A 90 3.54 13.26 3.70
C ASP A 90 5.02 12.93 3.43
N GLN A 91 5.43 11.72 3.74
CA GLN A 91 6.78 11.28 3.42
C GLN A 91 6.93 11.09 1.91
N TRP A 92 7.91 11.77 1.35
CA TRP A 92 8.23 11.66 -0.08
C TRP A 92 8.96 10.36 -0.36
N ASN A 93 8.58 9.70 -1.45
CA ASN A 93 9.28 8.51 -1.93
C ASN A 93 10.05 8.90 -3.20
N PRO A 94 11.37 8.96 -3.14
CA PRO A 94 12.16 9.41 -4.30
C PRO A 94 12.13 8.44 -5.48
N LEU A 95 11.87 7.15 -5.23
CA LEU A 95 11.79 6.18 -6.33
C LEU A 95 10.51 6.35 -7.13
N THR A 96 9.39 6.59 -6.44
CA THR A 96 8.09 6.71 -7.10
C THR A 96 7.72 8.16 -7.36
N ARG A 97 8.48 9.10 -6.77
CA ARG A 97 8.30 10.55 -6.93
C ARG A 97 6.91 10.99 -6.50
N SER A 98 6.49 10.51 -5.36
CA SER A 98 5.17 10.81 -4.80
C SER A 98 5.22 10.67 -3.30
N SER A 99 4.24 11.25 -2.61
CA SER A 99 4.03 11.00 -1.20
C SER A 99 2.97 9.91 -1.04
N THR A 100 2.95 9.29 0.14
CA THR A 100 1.93 8.30 0.46
C THR A 100 0.54 8.91 0.32
N ARG A 101 0.34 10.12 0.83
CA ARG A 101 -0.93 10.82 0.73
C ARG A 101 -1.38 10.97 -0.72
N THR A 102 -0.49 11.44 -1.59
CA THR A 102 -0.83 11.64 -2.99
C THR A 102 -1.25 10.33 -3.65
N SER A 103 -0.53 9.24 -3.37
CA SER A 103 -0.85 7.96 -3.95
C SER A 103 -2.21 7.45 -3.50
N LEU A 104 -2.55 7.61 -2.21
CA LEU A 104 -3.86 7.20 -1.70
C LEU A 104 -4.98 8.08 -2.24
N GLU A 105 -4.75 9.38 -2.29
CA GLU A 105 -5.76 10.31 -2.80
C GLU A 105 -6.04 10.12 -4.28
N SER A 106 -5.06 9.63 -5.03
CA SER A 106 -5.26 9.33 -6.44
C SER A 106 -6.32 8.25 -6.63
N LEU A 107 -6.42 7.31 -5.70
CA LEU A 107 -7.46 6.27 -5.75
C LEU A 107 -8.84 6.87 -5.47
N LYS A 108 -8.91 7.78 -4.52
CA LYS A 108 -10.16 8.45 -4.17
C LYS A 108 -10.65 9.34 -5.32
N ALA A 109 -9.74 10.09 -5.94
CA ALA A 109 -10.09 10.96 -7.05
C ALA A 109 -10.66 10.18 -8.22
N LYS A 110 -10.09 9.01 -8.52
CA LYS A 110 -10.58 8.14 -9.58
C LYS A 110 -11.99 7.67 -9.28
N ASN A 111 -12.26 7.25 -8.05
CA ASN A 111 -13.59 6.81 -7.65
C ASN A 111 -14.59 7.95 -7.73
N GLY A 112 -14.20 9.15 -7.30
CA GLY A 112 -15.04 10.32 -7.38
C GLY A 112 -15.39 10.68 -8.81
N SER A 113 -14.41 10.58 -9.71
CA SER A 113 -14.63 10.85 -11.13
C SER A 113 -15.65 9.89 -11.74
N GLU A 114 -15.56 8.61 -11.39
CA GLU A 114 -16.53 7.62 -11.87
C GLU A 114 -17.91 7.91 -11.36
N ASN A 115 -18.04 8.35 -10.11
CA ASN A 115 -19.34 8.63 -9.51
C ASN A 115 -20.03 9.85 -10.10
N GLN A 116 -19.32 10.72 -10.76
CA GLN A 116 -19.88 11.92 -11.36
C GLN A 116 -20.48 11.67 -12.73
N ASN A 117 -20.27 10.53 -13.28
CA ASN A 117 -20.80 10.16 -14.59
C ASN A 117 -22.02 9.29 -14.44
#